data_04c55ad9403fc1066f5ed1f02aa14649
#
_entry.id   04c55ad9403fc1066f5ed1f02aa14649
#
_cell.length_a   1.000
_cell.length_b   1.000
_cell.length_c   1.000
_cell.angle_alpha   90.00
_cell.angle_beta   90.00
_cell.angle_gamma   90.00
#
_symmetry.space_group_name_H-M   'P 1'
#
loop_
_entity.id
_entity.type
_entity.pdbx_description
1 polymer ?
#
loop_
_entity_poly.entity_id
_entity_poly.type
_entity_poly.pdbx_seq_one_letter_code
_entity_poly.pdbx_strand_id
1 'polypeptide(L)'
;MLVSIWLAFPAQAAAVSGDPDGGFGLGSGSAMLETGDYLSHSKAGILYEATTDTVIYAKNADMQLPPASMTKVMTAILVLEENPELEGELTVDERAVSSMYCSSMVPLKHLKAGEIISYKDCMRYLLVPSGNEAATAFAFEIGGDMNTFLDMMNEKARELGCENTNFKDPTGISANDHYTTPEDMVRMCRYAMSFDQFREAVSYPDGEVPASNVRDEGFTYETTNFVMFPDDRYESPYARYMTGIKTGWTPAAGYCFSGCMEKDGLVFYSVAMGGEELMYKDGQRIVQGDFLDTIELYTLTDGLRAEGPDTTPEDMTVTSILGAGTFHVKLPDGAKMLVQDGQTVTAEYDIPSTVFGPVSEGDTVGTVTLKAGDTEKTVDLVAASSRGISPLIIGGAAAIVATAAVIILKMSKRKNNV
;
A
#
# COMPACT_ATOMS: atom_id res chain seq x y z
N MET A 1 11.35 -17.38 -36.87
CA MET A 1 9.94 -17.37 -36.49
C MET A 1 9.80 -18.25 -35.29
N LEU A 2 10.14 -17.69 -34.11
CA LEU A 2 10.01 -18.35 -32.80
C LEU A 2 8.82 -17.69 -32.10
N VAL A 3 7.73 -18.42 -31.99
CA VAL A 3 6.53 -18.01 -31.29
C VAL A 3 6.79 -18.28 -29.80
N SER A 4 7.02 -17.21 -29.04
CA SER A 4 7.08 -17.28 -27.58
C SER A 4 5.66 -17.43 -27.05
N ILE A 5 5.34 -18.60 -26.55
CA ILE A 5 4.07 -18.87 -25.86
C ILE A 5 4.21 -18.32 -24.44
N TRP A 6 3.59 -17.20 -24.17
CA TRP A 6 3.37 -16.68 -22.82
C TRP A 6 2.28 -17.51 -22.16
N LEU A 7 2.65 -18.35 -21.20
CA LEU A 7 1.71 -18.98 -20.28
C LEU A 7 1.28 -17.92 -19.27
N ALA A 8 0.08 -17.39 -19.45
CA ALA A 8 -0.59 -16.62 -18.42
C ALA A 8 -0.88 -17.56 -17.23
N PHE A 9 -0.13 -17.40 -16.17
CA PHE A 9 -0.51 -17.94 -14.86
C PHE A 9 -1.64 -17.06 -14.33
N PRO A 10 -2.76 -17.62 -13.88
CA PRO A 10 -3.73 -16.84 -13.14
C PRO A 10 -3.05 -16.43 -11.81
N ALA A 11 -2.70 -15.18 -11.69
CA ALA A 11 -2.35 -14.58 -10.41
C ALA A 11 -3.60 -14.67 -9.53
N GLN A 12 -3.60 -15.64 -8.64
CA GLN A 12 -4.55 -15.68 -7.53
C GLN A 12 -4.01 -14.65 -6.53
N ALA A 13 -4.36 -13.39 -6.77
CA ALA A 13 -4.09 -12.31 -5.85
C ALA A 13 -4.73 -12.69 -4.51
N ALA A 14 -3.91 -12.96 -3.51
CA ALA A 14 -4.36 -12.84 -2.14
C ALA A 14 -4.81 -11.37 -1.99
N ALA A 15 -6.12 -11.15 -1.99
CA ALA A 15 -6.67 -9.85 -1.65
C ALA A 15 -6.10 -9.51 -0.27
N VAL A 16 -5.20 -8.54 -0.24
CA VAL A 16 -4.83 -7.88 1.00
C VAL A 16 -6.10 -7.17 1.41
N SER A 17 -6.85 -7.77 2.34
CA SER A 17 -8.01 -7.16 2.96
C SER A 17 -7.50 -5.99 3.78
N GLY A 18 -7.29 -4.85 3.13
CA GLY A 18 -7.12 -3.58 3.80
C GLY A 18 -8.47 -3.25 4.43
N ASP A 19 -8.49 -3.13 5.76
CA ASP A 19 -9.58 -2.52 6.46
C ASP A 19 -9.71 -1.08 5.96
N PRO A 20 -10.81 -0.68 5.31
CA PRO A 20 -10.97 0.68 4.79
C PRO A 20 -11.00 1.74 5.90
N ASP A 21 -11.16 1.35 7.18
CA ASP A 21 -11.20 2.23 8.35
C ASP A 21 -9.96 2.09 9.26
N GLY A 22 -9.07 1.12 9.00
CA GLY A 22 -7.80 0.96 9.68
C GLY A 22 -6.72 1.81 9.01
N GLY A 23 -6.26 2.86 9.65
CA GLY A 23 -5.13 3.64 9.15
C GLY A 23 -3.99 2.71 8.71
N PHE A 24 -3.44 2.94 7.52
CA PHE A 24 -2.27 2.20 6.97
C PHE A 24 -1.01 2.50 7.82
N GLY A 25 -1.06 2.18 9.12
CA GLY A 25 0.13 2.19 9.95
C GLY A 25 1.09 1.13 9.42
N LEU A 26 2.33 1.51 9.19
CA LEU A 26 3.39 0.51 9.29
C LEU A 26 3.35 0.10 10.76
N GLY A 27 2.92 -1.14 11.04
CA GLY A 27 2.78 -1.63 12.39
C GLY A 27 4.09 -1.45 13.14
N SER A 28 4.01 -1.26 14.44
CA SER A 28 5.17 -1.36 15.34
C SER A 28 5.70 -2.81 15.40
N GLY A 29 5.49 -3.58 14.32
CA GLY A 29 6.00 -4.92 14.16
C GLY A 29 7.51 -4.92 14.24
N SER A 30 8.08 -5.88 14.93
CA SER A 30 9.50 -6.07 15.18
C SER A 30 10.28 -5.92 13.88
N ALA A 31 11.15 -4.92 13.81
CA ALA A 31 12.07 -4.77 12.69
C ALA A 31 13.07 -5.95 12.76
N MET A 32 13.11 -6.77 11.73
CA MET A 32 14.29 -7.59 11.45
C MET A 32 15.36 -6.64 10.87
N LEU A 33 16.00 -5.87 11.74
CA LEU A 33 17.04 -4.95 11.29
C LEU A 33 18.33 -5.75 11.06
N GLU A 34 18.61 -6.07 9.81
CA GLU A 34 19.93 -6.53 9.39
C GLU A 34 20.94 -5.41 9.59
N THR A 35 22.10 -5.76 10.18
CA THR A 35 23.19 -4.82 10.41
C THR A 35 24.13 -4.80 9.20
N GLY A 36 23.82 -3.96 8.22
CA GLY A 36 24.63 -3.77 7.02
C GLY A 36 24.24 -2.45 6.34
N ASP A 37 25.07 -1.95 5.44
CA ASP A 37 24.70 -0.80 4.58
C ASP A 37 24.24 -1.33 3.21
N TYR A 38 22.98 -1.74 3.12
CA TYR A 38 22.34 -2.22 1.91
C TYR A 38 21.81 -1.08 1.01
N LEU A 39 22.00 0.16 1.42
CA LEU A 39 21.67 1.37 0.67
C LEU A 39 22.91 2.27 0.57
N SER A 40 23.99 1.73 0.01
CA SER A 40 25.29 2.43 -0.06
C SER A 40 25.27 3.63 -1.01
N HIS A 41 24.38 3.65 -1.98
CA HIS A 41 24.26 4.66 -3.03
C HIS A 41 23.05 5.58 -2.87
N SER A 42 22.13 5.28 -1.95
CA SER A 42 20.93 6.07 -1.69
C SER A 42 20.97 6.74 -0.32
N LYS A 43 20.35 7.92 -0.20
CA LYS A 43 20.32 8.69 1.06
C LYS A 43 19.37 8.09 2.08
N ALA A 44 18.26 7.53 1.62
CA ALA A 44 17.20 6.98 2.43
C ALA A 44 16.51 5.83 1.70
N GLY A 45 15.93 4.90 2.45
CA GLY A 45 15.13 3.84 1.88
C GLY A 45 14.64 2.83 2.91
N ILE A 46 13.83 1.90 2.44
CA ILE A 46 13.17 0.89 3.25
C ILE A 46 12.90 -0.37 2.44
N LEU A 47 12.99 -1.53 3.08
CA LEU A 47 12.42 -2.80 2.61
C LEU A 47 11.39 -3.26 3.63
N TYR A 48 10.16 -3.43 3.18
CA TYR A 48 9.01 -3.76 3.98
C TYR A 48 8.29 -5.00 3.43
N GLU A 49 7.89 -5.93 4.30
CA GLU A 49 7.12 -7.11 3.98
C GLU A 49 5.66 -6.93 4.45
N ALA A 50 4.72 -7.00 3.51
CA ALA A 50 3.33 -6.61 3.74
C ALA A 50 2.44 -7.71 4.35
N THR A 51 2.81 -9.00 4.17
CA THR A 51 2.01 -10.14 4.66
C THR A 51 2.07 -10.26 6.18
N THR A 52 3.23 -9.95 6.75
CA THR A 52 3.47 -9.99 8.20
C THR A 52 3.59 -8.61 8.82
N ASP A 53 3.47 -7.54 8.01
CA ASP A 53 3.63 -6.15 8.44
C ASP A 53 5.00 -5.89 9.11
N THR A 54 6.08 -6.28 8.42
CA THR A 54 7.43 -6.26 8.97
C THR A 54 8.36 -5.36 8.18
N VAL A 55 9.05 -4.42 8.86
CA VAL A 55 10.18 -3.69 8.28
C VAL A 55 11.42 -4.59 8.37
N ILE A 56 11.96 -4.98 7.20
CA ILE A 56 13.17 -5.83 7.13
C ILE A 56 14.42 -4.97 7.26
N TYR A 57 14.44 -3.85 6.56
CA TYR A 57 15.55 -2.90 6.56
C TYR A 57 15.06 -1.47 6.44
N ALA A 58 15.70 -0.55 7.15
CA ALA A 58 15.41 0.88 7.05
C ALA A 58 16.68 1.72 7.25
N LYS A 59 16.87 2.70 6.36
CA LYS A 59 17.91 3.73 6.45
C LYS A 59 17.26 5.08 6.24
N ASN A 60 17.24 5.93 7.28
CA ASN A 60 16.62 7.26 7.22
C ASN A 60 15.19 7.23 6.65
N ALA A 61 14.39 6.21 7.01
CA ALA A 61 13.09 5.96 6.37
C ALA A 61 12.06 7.07 6.62
N ASP A 62 12.29 7.94 7.60
CA ASP A 62 11.53 9.14 7.94
C ASP A 62 12.08 10.44 7.31
N MET A 63 13.19 10.35 6.55
CA MET A 63 13.82 11.52 5.93
C MET A 63 12.95 12.07 4.80
N GLN A 64 12.59 13.35 4.89
CA GLN A 64 11.89 14.07 3.83
C GLN A 64 12.80 14.37 2.65
N LEU A 65 12.49 13.82 1.49
CA LEU A 65 13.22 14.01 0.24
C LEU A 65 12.25 14.27 -0.92
N PRO A 66 12.68 15.01 -1.96
CA PRO A 66 11.88 15.13 -3.17
C PRO A 66 11.70 13.76 -3.83
N PRO A 67 10.46 13.32 -4.11
CA PRO A 67 10.18 11.98 -4.68
C PRO A 67 10.41 11.89 -6.19
N ALA A 68 10.63 13.01 -6.86
CA ALA A 68 10.58 13.07 -8.32
C ALA A 68 9.31 12.39 -8.87
N SER A 69 9.40 11.68 -9.98
CA SER A 69 8.22 11.05 -10.63
C SER A 69 7.57 9.91 -9.85
N MET A 70 8.07 9.51 -8.67
CA MET A 70 7.29 8.65 -7.77
C MET A 70 5.99 9.34 -7.30
N THR A 71 5.92 10.68 -7.34
CA THR A 71 4.70 11.49 -7.16
C THR A 71 3.52 10.96 -7.97
N LYS A 72 3.76 10.43 -9.18
CA LYS A 72 2.71 9.93 -10.08
C LYS A 72 1.95 8.71 -9.53
N VAL A 73 2.47 8.06 -8.50
CA VAL A 73 1.72 7.03 -7.75
C VAL A 73 0.49 7.67 -7.10
N MET A 74 0.63 8.84 -6.45
CA MET A 74 -0.51 9.56 -5.87
C MET A 74 -1.47 10.08 -6.95
N THR A 75 -0.94 10.58 -8.07
CA THR A 75 -1.78 10.95 -9.22
C THR A 75 -2.62 9.78 -9.72
N ALA A 76 -2.01 8.59 -9.86
CA ALA A 76 -2.72 7.39 -10.27
C ALA A 76 -3.77 6.92 -9.24
N ILE A 77 -3.48 7.02 -7.95
CA ILE A 77 -4.43 6.71 -6.86
C ILE A 77 -5.71 7.52 -7.03
N LEU A 78 -5.60 8.84 -7.17
CA LEU A 78 -6.77 9.72 -7.30
C LEU A 78 -7.60 9.40 -8.56
N VAL A 79 -6.94 9.09 -9.67
CA VAL A 79 -7.63 8.66 -10.89
C VAL A 79 -8.39 7.35 -10.68
N LEU A 80 -7.77 6.38 -10.00
CA LEU A 80 -8.37 5.07 -9.78
C LEU A 80 -9.49 5.08 -8.73
N GLU A 81 -9.46 6.01 -7.78
CA GLU A 81 -10.59 6.21 -6.86
C GLU A 81 -11.83 6.77 -7.59
N GLU A 82 -11.62 7.68 -8.54
CA GLU A 82 -12.71 8.25 -9.33
C GLU A 82 -13.18 7.30 -10.44
N ASN A 83 -12.26 6.57 -11.07
CA ASN A 83 -12.52 5.65 -12.19
C ASN A 83 -11.75 4.33 -12.04
N PRO A 84 -12.18 3.42 -11.15
CA PRO A 84 -11.45 2.19 -10.83
C PRO A 84 -11.18 1.27 -12.01
N GLU A 85 -12.08 1.25 -13.01
CA GLU A 85 -11.96 0.40 -14.19
C GLU A 85 -11.28 1.10 -15.38
N LEU A 86 -10.90 2.38 -15.22
CA LEU A 86 -10.33 3.23 -16.27
C LEU A 86 -11.18 3.23 -17.55
N GLU A 87 -12.49 3.30 -17.39
CA GLU A 87 -13.43 3.31 -18.52
C GLU A 87 -13.48 4.67 -19.20
N GLY A 88 -13.78 4.66 -20.52
CA GLY A 88 -13.95 5.87 -21.31
C GLY A 88 -12.66 6.53 -21.76
N GLU A 89 -12.79 7.77 -22.20
CA GLU A 89 -11.73 8.58 -22.79
C GLU A 89 -11.72 9.96 -22.14
N LEU A 90 -10.55 10.56 -22.05
CA LEU A 90 -10.38 11.97 -21.65
C LEU A 90 -9.88 12.80 -22.83
N THR A 91 -10.17 14.10 -22.79
CA THR A 91 -9.60 15.07 -23.73
C THR A 91 -8.50 15.85 -23.05
N VAL A 92 -7.29 15.81 -23.60
CA VAL A 92 -6.12 16.50 -23.04
C VAL A 92 -6.35 18.02 -23.09
N ASP A 93 -6.52 18.65 -21.94
CA ASP A 93 -6.71 20.08 -21.81
C ASP A 93 -5.47 20.85 -22.28
N GLU A 94 -5.65 21.99 -22.96
CA GLU A 94 -4.55 22.85 -23.42
C GLU A 94 -3.66 23.30 -22.24
N ARG A 95 -4.26 23.54 -21.05
CA ARG A 95 -3.53 23.86 -19.82
C ARG A 95 -2.60 22.74 -19.38
N ALA A 96 -2.97 21.48 -19.64
CA ALA A 96 -2.15 20.33 -19.29
C ALA A 96 -0.81 20.30 -20.03
N VAL A 97 -0.81 20.56 -21.34
CA VAL A 97 0.40 20.54 -22.18
C VAL A 97 1.20 21.84 -22.14
N SER A 98 0.57 22.95 -21.79
CA SER A 98 1.24 24.25 -21.61
C SER A 98 1.76 24.47 -20.19
N SER A 99 1.48 23.56 -19.28
CA SER A 99 1.94 23.61 -17.89
C SER A 99 3.47 23.56 -17.81
N MET A 100 4.03 24.35 -16.89
CA MET A 100 5.46 24.28 -16.57
C MET A 100 5.90 22.90 -16.05
N TYR A 101 4.96 22.07 -15.61
CA TYR A 101 5.20 20.72 -15.12
C TYR A 101 5.29 19.66 -16.24
N CYS A 102 5.02 20.02 -17.50
CA CYS A 102 5.12 19.12 -18.65
C CYS A 102 6.53 18.93 -19.18
N SER A 103 7.50 19.72 -18.72
CA SER A 103 8.89 19.56 -19.10
C SER A 103 9.38 18.16 -18.70
N SER A 104 9.50 17.25 -19.67
CA SER A 104 10.08 15.93 -19.47
C SER A 104 11.56 15.96 -19.80
N MET A 105 12.39 15.36 -18.94
CA MET A 105 13.81 15.16 -19.21
C MET A 105 14.06 13.89 -20.07
N VAL A 106 13.03 13.07 -20.25
CA VAL A 106 13.07 11.94 -21.17
C VAL A 106 12.55 12.42 -22.53
N PRO A 107 13.23 12.10 -23.65
CA PRO A 107 12.76 12.47 -24.99
C PRO A 107 11.53 11.62 -25.36
N LEU A 108 10.36 12.04 -24.88
CA LEU A 108 9.07 11.43 -25.20
C LEU A 108 8.38 12.18 -26.36
N LYS A 109 7.58 11.46 -27.11
CA LYS A 109 6.58 12.09 -27.98
C LYS A 109 5.40 12.45 -27.08
N HIS A 110 5.13 13.75 -27.00
CA HIS A 110 4.19 14.31 -26.04
C HIS A 110 2.73 14.18 -26.48
N LEU A 111 1.81 14.04 -25.52
CA LEU A 111 0.39 14.26 -25.74
C LEU A 111 0.15 15.70 -26.22
N LYS A 112 -0.89 15.91 -27.03
CA LYS A 112 -1.22 17.21 -27.63
C LYS A 112 -2.52 17.76 -27.03
N ALA A 113 -2.63 19.09 -26.99
CA ALA A 113 -3.88 19.76 -26.64
C ALA A 113 -5.03 19.30 -27.54
N GLY A 114 -6.18 18.98 -26.95
CA GLY A 114 -7.36 18.47 -27.64
C GLY A 114 -7.26 17.01 -28.08
N GLU A 115 -6.18 16.31 -27.75
CA GLU A 115 -6.05 14.86 -28.03
C GLU A 115 -7.04 14.07 -27.17
N ILE A 116 -7.76 13.14 -27.80
CA ILE A 116 -8.63 12.19 -27.13
C ILE A 116 -7.84 10.90 -26.92
N ILE A 117 -7.74 10.46 -25.68
CA ILE A 117 -7.01 9.25 -25.27
C ILE A 117 -7.83 8.47 -24.25
N SER A 118 -7.78 7.12 -24.31
CA SER A 118 -8.45 6.30 -23.31
C SER A 118 -7.80 6.49 -21.92
N TYR A 119 -8.59 6.37 -20.84
CA TYR A 119 -8.04 6.39 -19.49
C TYR A 119 -6.96 5.32 -19.30
N LYS A 120 -7.13 4.13 -19.88
CA LYS A 120 -6.14 3.03 -19.80
C LYS A 120 -4.82 3.39 -20.47
N ASP A 121 -4.84 3.94 -21.67
CA ASP A 121 -3.61 4.33 -22.38
C ASP A 121 -2.93 5.51 -21.72
N CYS A 122 -3.71 6.48 -21.21
CA CYS A 122 -3.19 7.61 -20.45
C CYS A 122 -2.53 7.15 -19.12
N MET A 123 -3.14 6.17 -18.41
CA MET A 123 -2.58 5.59 -17.19
C MET A 123 -1.29 4.82 -17.47
N ARG A 124 -1.24 4.02 -18.53
CA ARG A 124 0.00 3.34 -18.94
C ARG A 124 1.08 4.35 -19.32
N TYR A 125 0.73 5.39 -20.06
CA TYR A 125 1.67 6.47 -20.41
C TYR A 125 2.13 7.28 -19.19
N LEU A 126 1.29 7.42 -18.15
CA LEU A 126 1.67 8.00 -16.86
C LEU A 126 2.74 7.17 -16.15
N LEU A 127 2.55 5.84 -16.08
CA LEU A 127 3.30 4.97 -15.17
C LEU A 127 4.52 4.33 -15.84
N VAL A 128 4.42 3.87 -17.08
CA VAL A 128 5.48 3.12 -17.78
C VAL A 128 6.63 4.04 -18.21
N PRO A 129 6.45 5.01 -19.13
CA PRO A 129 7.50 5.93 -19.51
C PRO A 129 7.56 7.18 -18.62
N SER A 130 6.66 7.28 -17.64
CA SER A 130 6.61 8.44 -16.74
C SER A 130 6.13 9.75 -17.39
N GLY A 131 5.12 9.72 -18.28
CA GLY A 131 4.60 10.88 -19.01
C GLY A 131 4.08 11.99 -18.08
N ASN A 132 4.69 13.18 -18.14
CA ASN A 132 4.27 14.32 -17.32
C ASN A 132 2.93 14.90 -17.80
N GLU A 133 2.71 14.88 -19.13
CA GLU A 133 1.47 15.37 -19.72
C GLU A 133 0.26 14.53 -19.30
N ALA A 134 0.44 13.21 -19.11
CA ALA A 134 -0.61 12.37 -18.56
C ALA A 134 -0.96 12.77 -17.13
N ALA A 135 0.05 13.04 -16.29
CA ALA A 135 -0.19 13.50 -14.92
C ALA A 135 -0.95 14.82 -14.87
N THR A 136 -0.55 15.79 -15.70
CA THR A 136 -1.25 17.09 -15.77
C THR A 136 -2.61 16.98 -16.43
N ALA A 137 -2.78 16.11 -17.45
CA ALA A 137 -4.10 15.84 -18.05
C ALA A 137 -5.08 15.30 -17.02
N PHE A 138 -4.68 14.29 -16.25
CA PHE A 138 -5.49 13.77 -15.16
C PHE A 138 -5.78 14.82 -14.08
N ALA A 139 -4.80 15.69 -13.74
CA ALA A 139 -5.02 16.74 -12.76
C ALA A 139 -6.11 17.70 -13.18
N PHE A 140 -6.18 18.10 -14.45
CA PHE A 140 -7.24 18.97 -14.95
C PHE A 140 -8.56 18.22 -15.16
N GLU A 141 -8.52 16.95 -15.55
CA GLU A 141 -9.72 16.11 -15.73
C GLU A 141 -10.44 15.87 -14.39
N ILE A 142 -9.71 15.45 -13.37
CA ILE A 142 -10.27 15.08 -12.06
C ILE A 142 -10.48 16.30 -11.17
N GLY A 143 -9.48 17.19 -11.08
CA GLY A 143 -9.54 18.37 -10.22
C GLY A 143 -10.27 19.58 -10.83
N GLY A 144 -10.45 19.60 -12.16
CA GLY A 144 -10.94 20.78 -12.89
C GLY A 144 -9.91 21.91 -12.97
N ASP A 145 -9.09 22.08 -11.96
CA ASP A 145 -7.93 22.97 -11.91
C ASP A 145 -6.80 22.37 -11.05
N MET A 146 -5.59 22.91 -11.22
CA MET A 146 -4.38 22.41 -10.58
C MET A 146 -4.43 22.48 -9.05
N ASN A 147 -4.94 23.60 -8.48
CA ASN A 147 -4.94 23.76 -7.03
C ASN A 147 -5.89 22.78 -6.36
N THR A 148 -7.08 22.59 -6.92
CA THR A 148 -8.04 21.60 -6.43
C THR A 148 -7.42 20.18 -6.45
N PHE A 149 -6.74 19.81 -7.54
CA PHE A 149 -6.08 18.51 -7.60
C PHE A 149 -4.96 18.35 -6.57
N LEU A 150 -4.16 19.39 -6.33
CA LEU A 150 -3.12 19.38 -5.30
C LEU A 150 -3.69 19.28 -3.88
N ASP A 151 -4.82 19.92 -3.62
CA ASP A 151 -5.51 19.78 -2.35
C ASP A 151 -5.99 18.32 -2.16
N MET A 152 -6.55 17.68 -3.21
CA MET A 152 -6.93 16.28 -3.20
C MET A 152 -5.71 15.36 -2.94
N MET A 153 -4.56 15.59 -3.60
CA MET A 153 -3.33 14.81 -3.36
C MET A 153 -2.88 14.86 -1.90
N ASN A 154 -2.88 16.06 -1.30
CA ASN A 154 -2.44 16.25 0.08
C ASN A 154 -3.48 15.75 1.09
N GLU A 155 -4.77 15.79 0.78
CA GLU A 155 -5.81 15.20 1.59
C GLU A 155 -5.70 13.67 1.59
N LYS A 156 -5.55 13.06 0.41
CA LYS A 156 -5.35 11.62 0.28
C LYS A 156 -4.08 11.14 0.99
N ALA A 157 -2.99 11.89 0.91
CA ALA A 157 -1.77 11.56 1.66
C ALA A 157 -2.06 11.48 3.17
N ARG A 158 -2.81 12.44 3.73
CA ARG A 158 -3.20 12.42 5.15
C ARG A 158 -4.12 11.24 5.49
N GLU A 159 -5.09 10.91 4.63
CA GLU A 159 -5.98 9.75 4.80
C GLU A 159 -5.19 8.44 4.83
N LEU A 160 -4.14 8.32 4.03
CA LEU A 160 -3.24 7.16 4.01
C LEU A 160 -2.23 7.15 5.17
N GLY A 161 -2.27 8.14 6.08
CA GLY A 161 -1.32 8.25 7.19
C GLY A 161 0.08 8.72 6.76
N CYS A 162 0.20 9.37 5.60
CA CYS A 162 1.45 9.94 5.11
C CYS A 162 1.68 11.34 5.72
N GLU A 163 2.08 11.37 6.99
CA GLU A 163 2.21 12.61 7.76
C GLU A 163 3.41 13.47 7.37
N ASN A 164 4.40 12.88 6.69
CA ASN A 164 5.62 13.53 6.25
C ASN A 164 5.67 13.74 4.74
N THR A 165 4.52 13.97 4.12
CA THR A 165 4.35 14.15 2.67
C THR A 165 3.66 15.46 2.35
N ASN A 166 4.16 16.16 1.32
CA ASN A 166 3.55 17.38 0.79
C ASN A 166 3.76 17.47 -0.72
N PHE A 167 2.66 17.54 -1.47
CA PHE A 167 2.69 17.64 -2.93
C PHE A 167 2.47 19.09 -3.39
N LYS A 168 3.26 19.52 -4.40
CA LYS A 168 3.19 20.83 -5.05
C LYS A 168 2.92 20.77 -6.55
N ASP A 169 2.99 19.57 -7.13
CA ASP A 169 2.59 19.28 -8.51
C ASP A 169 2.28 17.78 -8.68
N PRO A 170 1.55 17.40 -9.75
CA PRO A 170 1.15 16.01 -9.96
C PRO A 170 2.23 15.15 -10.62
N THR A 171 3.37 15.72 -11.00
CA THR A 171 4.42 15.05 -11.78
C THR A 171 5.68 14.72 -10.99
N GLY A 172 5.95 15.51 -9.92
CA GLY A 172 7.16 15.43 -9.10
C GLY A 172 8.35 16.23 -9.64
N ILE A 173 8.11 17.19 -10.53
CA ILE A 173 9.19 18.04 -11.07
C ILE A 173 9.58 19.15 -10.10
N SER A 174 8.66 19.59 -9.25
CA SER A 174 8.92 20.58 -8.20
C SER A 174 9.85 20.02 -7.13
N ALA A 175 10.79 20.86 -6.66
CA ALA A 175 11.70 20.49 -5.58
C ALA A 175 11.43 21.31 -4.30
N ASN A 176 10.88 22.51 -4.43
CA ASN A 176 10.63 23.37 -3.29
C ASN A 176 9.35 22.94 -2.57
N ASP A 177 9.47 22.55 -1.31
CA ASP A 177 8.37 22.14 -0.44
C ASP A 177 7.51 20.98 -1.01
N HIS A 178 8.11 20.17 -1.91
CA HIS A 178 7.55 18.96 -2.48
C HIS A 178 8.39 17.77 -2.02
N TYR A 179 7.86 17.01 -1.09
CA TYR A 179 8.61 15.95 -0.42
C TYR A 179 7.70 14.81 0.02
N THR A 180 8.34 13.66 0.24
CA THR A 180 7.79 12.50 0.94
C THR A 180 8.90 11.79 1.70
N THR A 181 8.59 10.70 2.38
CA THR A 181 9.55 9.82 3.03
C THR A 181 9.48 8.42 2.44
N PRO A 182 10.52 7.58 2.58
CA PRO A 182 10.42 6.15 2.21
C PRO A 182 9.23 5.43 2.85
N GLU A 183 8.93 5.68 4.12
CA GLU A 183 7.79 5.10 4.81
C GLU A 183 6.45 5.51 4.18
N ASP A 184 6.25 6.81 3.96
CA ASP A 184 5.02 7.32 3.36
C ASP A 184 4.86 6.80 1.92
N MET A 185 5.98 6.67 1.18
CA MET A 185 5.95 6.10 -0.17
C MET A 185 5.51 4.63 -0.16
N VAL A 186 5.94 3.84 0.83
CA VAL A 186 5.45 2.45 1.01
C VAL A 186 3.94 2.43 1.23
N ARG A 187 3.39 3.33 2.07
CA ARG A 187 1.93 3.43 2.31
C ARG A 187 1.17 3.70 1.02
N MET A 188 1.64 4.69 0.25
CA MET A 188 1.04 5.02 -1.06
C MET A 188 1.15 3.87 -2.05
N CYS A 189 2.30 3.21 -2.14
CA CYS A 189 2.52 2.06 -3.03
C CYS A 189 1.61 0.88 -2.68
N ARG A 190 1.48 0.55 -1.40
CA ARG A 190 0.57 -0.51 -0.92
C ARG A 190 -0.88 -0.23 -1.34
N TYR A 191 -1.33 1.01 -1.13
CA TYR A 191 -2.68 1.41 -1.51
C TYR A 191 -2.87 1.37 -3.03
N ALA A 192 -1.94 1.92 -3.81
CA ALA A 192 -1.99 1.87 -5.27
C ALA A 192 -2.03 0.43 -5.82
N MET A 193 -1.21 -0.46 -5.24
CA MET A 193 -1.16 -1.87 -5.62
C MET A 193 -2.42 -2.67 -5.21
N SER A 194 -3.35 -2.11 -4.45
CA SER A 194 -4.66 -2.72 -4.22
C SER A 194 -5.60 -2.66 -5.43
N PHE A 195 -5.36 -1.73 -6.36
CA PHE A 195 -6.11 -1.61 -7.61
C PHE A 195 -5.55 -2.52 -8.70
N ASP A 196 -6.39 -3.37 -9.28
CA ASP A 196 -6.00 -4.28 -10.39
C ASP A 196 -5.46 -3.51 -11.58
N GLN A 197 -6.10 -2.41 -11.94
CA GLN A 197 -5.71 -1.56 -13.07
C GLN A 197 -4.33 -0.90 -12.85
N PHE A 198 -3.96 -0.59 -11.60
CA PHE A 198 -2.64 -0.08 -11.29
C PHE A 198 -1.58 -1.18 -11.47
N ARG A 199 -1.82 -2.37 -10.90
CA ARG A 199 -0.92 -3.53 -11.05
C ARG A 199 -0.70 -3.88 -12.51
N GLU A 200 -1.78 -3.90 -13.29
CA GLU A 200 -1.69 -4.11 -14.74
C GLU A 200 -0.79 -3.05 -15.38
N ALA A 201 -1.05 -1.76 -15.14
CA ALA A 201 -0.34 -0.67 -15.80
C ALA A 201 1.17 -0.66 -15.51
N VAL A 202 1.61 -0.94 -14.28
CA VAL A 202 3.04 -0.93 -13.90
C VAL A 202 3.80 -2.18 -14.33
N SER A 203 3.11 -3.22 -14.83
CA SER A 203 3.71 -4.49 -15.24
C SER A 203 4.18 -4.51 -16.71
N TYR A 204 3.93 -3.47 -17.49
CA TYR A 204 4.31 -3.43 -18.91
C TYR A 204 5.77 -3.02 -19.12
N PRO A 205 6.51 -3.74 -20.02
CA PRO A 205 7.86 -3.35 -20.42
C PRO A 205 7.87 -2.16 -21.39
N ASP A 206 6.80 -2.00 -22.14
CA ASP A 206 6.62 -1.00 -23.19
C ASP A 206 5.13 -0.73 -23.43
N GLY A 207 4.83 0.16 -24.35
CA GLY A 207 3.47 0.42 -24.76
C GLY A 207 3.39 1.35 -25.98
N GLU A 208 2.17 1.67 -26.35
CA GLU A 208 1.87 2.56 -27.45
C GLU A 208 0.75 3.54 -27.06
N VAL A 209 0.93 4.81 -27.43
CA VAL A 209 -0.18 5.75 -27.55
C VAL A 209 -0.67 5.64 -28.99
N PRO A 210 -1.90 5.20 -29.25
CA PRO A 210 -2.41 4.96 -30.60
C PRO A 210 -2.59 6.26 -31.38
N ALA A 211 -2.88 6.16 -32.69
CA ALA A 211 -3.38 7.28 -33.48
C ALA A 211 -4.63 7.87 -32.84
N SER A 212 -4.80 9.19 -32.95
CA SER A 212 -5.89 9.91 -32.29
C SER A 212 -6.51 10.97 -33.22
N ASN A 213 -7.48 11.72 -32.70
CA ASN A 213 -8.11 12.82 -33.43
C ASN A 213 -7.15 13.95 -33.87
N VAL A 214 -5.92 14.00 -33.31
CA VAL A 214 -4.92 15.04 -33.59
C VAL A 214 -3.59 14.50 -34.11
N ARG A 215 -3.47 13.18 -34.31
CA ARG A 215 -2.29 12.55 -34.90
C ARG A 215 -2.68 11.33 -35.75
N ASP A 216 -2.10 11.26 -36.95
CA ASP A 216 -2.37 10.17 -37.88
C ASP A 216 -1.68 8.85 -37.50
N GLU A 217 -0.57 8.93 -36.75
CA GLU A 217 0.21 7.78 -36.30
C GLU A 217 0.40 7.84 -34.79
N GLY A 218 0.30 6.69 -34.12
CA GLY A 218 0.65 6.50 -32.73
C GLY A 218 2.15 6.64 -32.47
N PHE A 219 2.56 6.45 -31.23
CA PHE A 219 3.97 6.33 -30.87
C PHE A 219 4.17 5.32 -29.74
N THR A 220 5.30 4.63 -29.82
CA THR A 220 5.70 3.67 -28.79
C THR A 220 6.57 4.33 -27.71
N TYR A 221 6.58 3.70 -26.55
CA TYR A 221 7.43 4.06 -25.41
C TYR A 221 7.90 2.80 -24.70
N GLU A 222 8.97 2.93 -23.93
CA GLU A 222 9.56 1.85 -23.13
C GLU A 222 9.49 2.21 -21.64
N THR A 223 9.58 1.19 -20.81
CA THR A 223 9.63 1.36 -19.35
C THR A 223 10.94 2.01 -18.91
N THR A 224 10.86 2.69 -17.76
CA THR A 224 12.03 3.19 -17.04
C THR A 224 12.50 2.26 -15.92
N ASN A 225 11.80 1.14 -15.68
CA ASN A 225 12.05 0.21 -14.59
C ASN A 225 13.02 -0.91 -15.01
N PHE A 226 14.33 -0.64 -14.90
CA PHE A 226 15.36 -1.62 -15.23
C PHE A 226 15.64 -2.64 -14.12
N VAL A 227 15.00 -2.54 -12.95
CA VAL A 227 15.03 -3.61 -11.93
C VAL A 227 14.11 -4.75 -12.35
N MET A 228 12.93 -4.42 -12.89
CA MET A 228 11.97 -5.39 -13.38
C MET A 228 12.29 -5.92 -14.78
N PHE A 229 12.80 -5.04 -15.66
CA PHE A 229 13.18 -5.35 -17.05
C PHE A 229 14.68 -5.03 -17.24
N PRO A 230 15.58 -5.85 -16.68
CA PRO A 230 17.00 -5.54 -16.63
C PRO A 230 17.66 -5.57 -18.01
N ASP A 231 18.57 -4.65 -18.19
CA ASP A 231 19.61 -4.75 -19.23
C ASP A 231 20.94 -5.26 -18.61
N ASP A 232 22.01 -5.24 -19.40
CA ASP A 232 23.34 -5.71 -18.97
C ASP A 232 23.99 -4.85 -17.85
N ARG A 233 23.35 -3.75 -17.43
CA ARG A 233 23.78 -2.90 -16.29
C ARG A 233 23.23 -3.39 -14.95
N TYR A 234 22.06 -4.05 -14.96
CA TYR A 234 21.28 -4.38 -13.77
C TYR A 234 20.86 -5.86 -13.76
N GLU A 235 21.86 -6.75 -13.77
CA GLU A 235 21.56 -8.18 -13.63
C GLU A 235 20.95 -8.45 -12.24
N SER A 236 19.75 -8.99 -12.23
CA SER A 236 19.02 -9.30 -10.99
C SER A 236 18.29 -10.64 -11.07
N PRO A 237 18.56 -11.57 -10.14
CA PRO A 237 17.77 -12.81 -10.06
C PRO A 237 16.32 -12.54 -9.59
N TYR A 238 16.04 -11.37 -9.06
CA TYR A 238 14.75 -10.98 -8.50
C TYR A 238 13.80 -10.38 -9.54
N ALA A 239 14.29 -9.97 -10.71
CA ALA A 239 13.48 -9.33 -11.77
C ALA A 239 12.20 -10.12 -12.11
N ARG A 240 12.28 -11.45 -12.14
CA ARG A 240 11.15 -12.35 -12.42
C ARG A 240 10.03 -12.34 -11.37
N TYR A 241 10.29 -11.80 -10.19
CA TYR A 241 9.34 -11.69 -9.09
C TYR A 241 8.77 -10.27 -8.96
N MET A 242 9.33 -9.31 -9.72
CA MET A 242 8.89 -7.91 -9.67
C MET A 242 7.51 -7.75 -10.29
N THR A 243 6.70 -6.88 -9.68
CA THR A 243 5.35 -6.53 -10.14
C THR A 243 5.16 -5.02 -10.35
N GLY A 244 6.21 -4.24 -10.20
CA GLY A 244 6.19 -2.77 -10.41
C GLY A 244 7.31 -2.11 -9.60
N ILE A 245 7.31 -0.77 -9.35
CA ILE A 245 6.20 0.19 -9.43
C ILE A 245 6.65 1.42 -10.25
N LYS A 246 7.51 2.30 -9.65
CA LYS A 246 7.80 3.61 -10.28
C LYS A 246 9.22 4.09 -10.03
N THR A 247 9.80 4.66 -11.07
CA THR A 247 11.08 5.37 -11.05
C THR A 247 10.87 6.88 -10.92
N GLY A 248 11.88 7.58 -10.46
CA GLY A 248 11.91 9.04 -10.42
C GLY A 248 13.32 9.60 -10.55
N TRP A 249 13.45 10.73 -11.22
CA TRP A 249 14.71 11.47 -11.27
C TRP A 249 14.48 12.96 -11.51
N THR A 250 15.14 13.77 -10.72
CA THR A 250 15.39 15.19 -10.99
C THR A 250 16.78 15.55 -10.42
N PRO A 251 17.43 16.65 -10.87
CA PRO A 251 18.70 17.07 -10.29
C PRO A 251 18.65 17.29 -8.77
N ALA A 252 17.51 17.67 -8.23
CA ALA A 252 17.31 17.91 -6.80
C ALA A 252 17.05 16.61 -6.00
N ALA A 253 16.30 15.69 -6.59
CA ALA A 253 15.93 14.42 -5.95
C ALA A 253 17.06 13.39 -5.98
N GLY A 254 17.87 13.38 -7.03
CA GLY A 254 18.67 12.22 -7.41
C GLY A 254 17.81 11.13 -8.01
N TYR A 255 18.32 9.92 -8.11
CA TYR A 255 17.57 8.76 -8.56
C TYR A 255 16.69 8.22 -7.43
N CYS A 256 15.46 7.86 -7.76
CA CYS A 256 14.45 7.37 -6.81
C CYS A 256 13.68 6.20 -7.42
N PHE A 257 13.47 5.17 -6.64
CA PHE A 257 12.74 3.98 -7.05
C PHE A 257 11.80 3.50 -5.95
N SER A 258 10.60 3.11 -6.34
CA SER A 258 9.68 2.31 -5.54
C SER A 258 9.41 1.00 -6.28
N GLY A 259 9.60 -0.13 -5.60
CA GLY A 259 9.43 -1.46 -6.15
C GLY A 259 8.41 -2.28 -5.37
N CYS A 260 7.79 -3.24 -6.06
CA CYS A 260 7.01 -4.30 -5.47
C CYS A 260 7.51 -5.64 -6.02
N MET A 261 7.66 -6.63 -5.14
CA MET A 261 8.11 -7.96 -5.48
C MET A 261 7.24 -8.99 -4.76
N GLU A 262 6.77 -9.99 -5.51
CA GLU A 262 6.04 -11.13 -4.97
C GLU A 262 6.91 -12.39 -5.07
N LYS A 263 7.31 -12.94 -3.91
CA LYS A 263 8.21 -14.08 -3.85
C LYS A 263 7.82 -15.01 -2.71
N ASP A 264 7.68 -16.29 -3.00
CA ASP A 264 7.41 -17.36 -2.03
C ASP A 264 6.15 -17.10 -1.15
N GLY A 265 5.13 -16.43 -1.72
CA GLY A 265 3.88 -16.06 -1.05
C GLY A 265 3.98 -14.85 -0.14
N LEU A 266 5.10 -14.13 -0.18
CA LEU A 266 5.33 -12.86 0.50
C LEU A 266 5.28 -11.69 -0.48
N VAL A 267 4.87 -10.51 0.01
CA VAL A 267 4.81 -9.28 -0.77
C VAL A 267 5.74 -8.23 -0.17
N PHE A 268 6.76 -7.87 -0.93
CA PHE A 268 7.77 -6.92 -0.51
C PHE A 268 7.63 -5.59 -1.23
N TYR A 269 7.70 -4.50 -0.47
CA TYR A 269 7.82 -3.15 -1.00
C TYR A 269 9.21 -2.60 -0.67
N SER A 270 9.89 -2.07 -1.68
CA SER A 270 11.17 -1.38 -1.53
C SER A 270 11.03 0.08 -1.95
N VAL A 271 11.68 0.97 -1.23
CA VAL A 271 11.84 2.35 -1.64
C VAL A 271 13.29 2.76 -1.44
N ALA A 272 13.92 3.34 -2.47
CA ALA A 272 15.24 3.95 -2.43
C ALA A 272 15.15 5.38 -2.96
N MET A 273 15.65 6.35 -2.20
CA MET A 273 15.53 7.78 -2.50
C MET A 273 16.87 8.48 -2.40
N GLY A 274 17.09 9.44 -3.30
CA GLY A 274 18.33 10.22 -3.32
C GLY A 274 19.52 9.44 -3.82
N GLY A 275 19.30 8.49 -4.71
CA GLY A 275 20.32 7.66 -5.32
C GLY A 275 21.29 8.49 -6.17
N GLU A 276 22.57 8.13 -6.10
CA GLU A 276 23.62 8.78 -6.86
C GLU A 276 23.73 8.24 -8.29
N GLU A 277 24.35 9.02 -9.14
CA GLU A 277 24.74 8.61 -10.48
C GLU A 277 26.13 7.97 -10.46
N LEU A 278 26.21 6.75 -10.96
CA LEU A 278 27.45 6.00 -11.05
C LEU A 278 27.84 5.76 -12.50
N MET A 279 29.11 5.49 -12.73
CA MET A 279 29.60 5.15 -14.07
C MET A 279 29.67 3.62 -14.22
N TYR A 280 29.03 3.09 -15.27
CA TYR A 280 29.16 1.67 -15.58
C TYR A 280 30.63 1.31 -15.94
N LYS A 281 30.96 0.04 -15.84
CA LYS A 281 32.30 -0.49 -16.09
C LYS A 281 32.88 -0.16 -17.47
N ASP A 282 32.04 0.21 -18.45
CA ASP A 282 32.48 0.64 -19.77
C ASP A 282 32.92 2.13 -19.81
N GLY A 283 32.71 2.89 -18.74
CA GLY A 283 33.06 4.30 -18.64
C GLY A 283 32.23 5.24 -19.51
N GLN A 284 31.09 4.78 -20.06
CA GLN A 284 30.24 5.54 -20.97
C GLN A 284 28.78 5.59 -20.50
N ARG A 285 28.27 4.47 -19.95
CA ARG A 285 26.87 4.38 -19.53
C ARG A 285 26.72 4.67 -18.03
N ILE A 286 25.59 5.29 -17.71
CA ILE A 286 25.19 5.59 -16.32
C ILE A 286 24.54 4.38 -15.70
N VAL A 287 24.83 4.17 -14.41
CA VAL A 287 24.17 3.25 -13.51
C VAL A 287 23.52 4.05 -12.40
N GLN A 288 22.28 3.76 -12.10
CA GLN A 288 21.50 4.42 -11.06
C GLN A 288 21.68 3.69 -9.72
N GLY A 289 22.10 4.42 -8.71
CA GLY A 289 22.43 3.87 -7.40
C GLY A 289 21.20 3.26 -6.70
N ASP A 290 20.03 3.85 -6.86
CA ASP A 290 18.75 3.35 -6.33
C ASP A 290 18.40 1.94 -6.84
N PHE A 291 18.71 1.63 -8.09
CA PHE A 291 18.50 0.28 -8.64
C PHE A 291 19.47 -0.74 -8.07
N LEU A 292 20.75 -0.37 -7.92
CA LEU A 292 21.74 -1.26 -7.30
C LEU A 292 21.36 -1.56 -5.86
N ASP A 293 21.05 -0.53 -5.10
CA ASP A 293 20.63 -0.65 -3.72
C ASP A 293 19.35 -1.49 -3.58
N THR A 294 18.37 -1.32 -4.50
CA THR A 294 17.16 -2.12 -4.50
C THR A 294 17.43 -3.61 -4.77
N ILE A 295 18.32 -3.91 -5.73
CA ILE A 295 18.72 -5.28 -6.01
C ILE A 295 19.43 -5.89 -4.79
N GLU A 296 20.28 -5.12 -4.11
CA GLU A 296 20.95 -5.56 -2.89
C GLU A 296 19.96 -5.79 -1.74
N LEU A 297 19.00 -4.87 -1.51
CA LEU A 297 17.92 -5.06 -0.54
C LEU A 297 17.17 -6.37 -0.73
N TYR A 298 16.90 -6.76 -1.98
CA TYR A 298 16.17 -8.00 -2.24
C TYR A 298 16.95 -9.26 -1.87
N THR A 299 18.26 -9.20 -1.67
CA THR A 299 19.03 -10.33 -1.13
C THR A 299 18.60 -10.70 0.29
N LEU A 300 18.08 -9.72 1.04
CA LEU A 300 17.55 -9.94 2.39
C LEU A 300 16.27 -10.77 2.42
N THR A 301 15.64 -10.98 1.27
CA THR A 301 14.38 -11.76 1.17
C THR A 301 14.60 -13.27 0.99
N ASP A 302 15.85 -13.69 0.81
CA ASP A 302 16.17 -15.11 0.58
C ASP A 302 16.00 -15.92 1.87
N GLY A 303 15.26 -17.04 1.76
CA GLY A 303 14.95 -17.91 2.90
C GLY A 303 13.91 -17.36 3.87
N LEU A 304 13.27 -16.22 3.58
CA LEU A 304 12.17 -15.69 4.38
C LEU A 304 10.85 -16.41 4.08
N ARG A 305 10.05 -16.62 5.13
CA ARG A 305 8.68 -17.12 5.02
C ARG A 305 7.80 -16.53 6.13
N ALA A 306 6.49 -16.48 5.87
CA ALA A 306 5.51 -16.13 6.90
C ALA A 306 5.05 -17.38 7.63
N GLU A 307 5.27 -17.45 8.93
CA GLU A 307 4.92 -18.59 9.77
C GLU A 307 3.97 -18.17 10.90
N GLY A 308 2.91 -18.94 11.09
CA GLY A 308 2.04 -18.85 12.26
C GLY A 308 2.65 -19.60 13.45
N PRO A 309 2.02 -19.56 14.62
CA PRO A 309 2.50 -20.28 15.79
C PRO A 309 2.41 -21.80 15.59
N ASP A 310 3.41 -22.51 16.08
CA ASP A 310 3.50 -24.00 16.05
C ASP A 310 2.30 -24.69 16.69
N THR A 311 1.71 -24.07 17.71
CA THR A 311 0.57 -24.60 18.44
C THR A 311 -0.49 -23.53 18.65
N THR A 312 -1.73 -23.87 18.28
CA THR A 312 -2.92 -23.09 18.64
C THR A 312 -3.71 -23.91 19.65
N PRO A 313 -4.11 -23.35 20.80
CA PRO A 313 -4.94 -24.09 21.76
C PRO A 313 -6.20 -24.63 21.08
N GLU A 314 -6.53 -25.91 21.31
CA GLU A 314 -7.71 -26.55 20.71
C GLU A 314 -9.02 -25.90 21.16
N ASP A 315 -9.02 -25.29 22.36
CA ASP A 315 -10.21 -24.69 22.97
C ASP A 315 -9.91 -23.29 23.52
N MET A 316 -9.97 -22.29 22.64
CA MET A 316 -9.90 -20.87 23.05
C MET A 316 -11.34 -20.36 23.24
N THR A 317 -11.89 -20.53 24.46
CA THR A 317 -13.25 -20.09 24.79
C THR A 317 -13.28 -19.02 25.86
N VAL A 318 -14.20 -18.06 25.70
CA VAL A 318 -14.46 -16.97 26.65
C VAL A 318 -15.95 -16.95 26.99
N THR A 319 -16.28 -16.67 28.26
CA THR A 319 -17.66 -16.57 28.71
C THR A 319 -18.13 -15.11 28.67
N SER A 320 -19.22 -14.83 27.94
CA SER A 320 -19.91 -13.54 28.02
C SER A 320 -20.96 -13.58 29.15
N ILE A 321 -20.80 -12.72 30.17
CA ILE A 321 -21.70 -12.67 31.31
C ILE A 321 -23.09 -12.17 30.90
N LEU A 322 -23.20 -11.08 30.15
CA LEU A 322 -24.46 -10.55 29.68
C LEU A 322 -25.01 -11.30 28.46
N GLY A 323 -24.16 -11.94 27.68
CA GLY A 323 -24.53 -12.79 26.55
C GLY A 323 -24.97 -14.20 26.96
N ALA A 324 -24.81 -14.56 28.26
CA ALA A 324 -25.12 -15.86 28.85
C ALA A 324 -24.64 -17.06 28.01
N GLY A 325 -23.36 -17.11 27.72
CA GLY A 325 -22.78 -18.23 27.00
C GLY A 325 -21.30 -18.07 26.70
N THR A 326 -20.71 -19.14 26.18
CA THR A 326 -19.35 -19.17 25.71
C THR A 326 -19.28 -18.89 24.20
N PHE A 327 -18.21 -18.30 23.77
CA PHE A 327 -17.86 -18.15 22.35
C PHE A 327 -16.39 -18.51 22.15
N HIS A 328 -16.05 -18.90 20.93
CA HIS A 328 -14.67 -19.19 20.58
C HIS A 328 -13.94 -17.91 20.20
N VAL A 329 -12.64 -17.90 20.49
CA VAL A 329 -11.70 -16.88 20.06
C VAL A 329 -10.83 -17.49 18.96
N LYS A 330 -10.48 -16.71 17.95
CA LYS A 330 -9.63 -17.14 16.84
C LYS A 330 -8.44 -16.19 16.66
N LEU A 331 -7.39 -16.74 16.11
CA LEU A 331 -6.30 -15.94 15.54
C LEU A 331 -6.80 -15.23 14.28
N PRO A 332 -6.52 -13.94 14.09
CA PRO A 332 -6.74 -13.32 12.79
C PRO A 332 -5.82 -13.90 11.72
N ASP A 333 -6.21 -13.82 10.46
CA ASP A 333 -5.45 -14.38 9.33
C ASP A 333 -4.01 -13.81 9.22
N GLY A 334 -3.77 -12.59 9.75
CA GLY A 334 -2.48 -11.91 9.83
C GLY A 334 -1.61 -12.27 11.04
N ALA A 335 -2.02 -13.25 11.89
CA ALA A 335 -1.23 -13.69 13.05
C ALA A 335 -0.04 -14.55 12.62
N LYS A 336 0.87 -13.94 11.87
CA LYS A 336 2.11 -14.55 11.36
C LYS A 336 3.30 -13.66 11.66
N MET A 337 4.47 -14.28 11.73
CA MET A 337 5.76 -13.59 11.79
C MET A 337 6.58 -13.93 10.56
N LEU A 338 7.42 -12.98 10.16
CA LEU A 338 8.46 -13.23 9.17
C LEU A 338 9.62 -13.95 9.85
N VAL A 339 10.01 -15.08 9.29
CA VAL A 339 11.07 -15.94 9.87
C VAL A 339 12.02 -16.41 8.78
N GLN A 340 13.25 -16.70 9.20
CA GLN A 340 14.25 -17.39 8.38
C GLN A 340 14.00 -18.90 8.34
N ASP A 341 14.51 -19.58 7.33
CA ASP A 341 14.48 -21.04 7.23
C ASP A 341 15.04 -21.70 8.50
N GLY A 342 14.28 -22.65 9.05
CA GLY A 342 14.64 -23.37 10.27
C GLY A 342 14.23 -22.71 11.59
N GLN A 343 13.69 -21.48 11.55
CA GLN A 343 13.09 -20.88 12.73
C GLN A 343 11.63 -21.31 12.88
N THR A 344 11.15 -21.36 14.12
CA THR A 344 9.76 -21.67 14.49
C THR A 344 9.16 -20.49 15.25
N VAL A 345 7.83 -20.35 15.17
CA VAL A 345 7.07 -19.33 15.88
C VAL A 345 6.38 -19.95 17.07
N THR A 346 6.69 -19.49 18.28
CA THR A 346 5.97 -19.85 19.51
C THR A 346 4.95 -18.78 19.86
N ALA A 347 3.94 -19.12 20.68
CA ALA A 347 2.88 -18.19 21.05
C ALA A 347 2.59 -18.22 22.54
N GLU A 348 2.42 -17.04 23.13
CA GLU A 348 1.91 -16.85 24.48
C GLU A 348 0.54 -16.16 24.40
N TYR A 349 -0.51 -16.82 24.89
CA TYR A 349 -1.89 -16.34 24.81
C TYR A 349 -2.32 -15.66 26.11
N ASP A 350 -2.85 -14.44 26.02
CA ASP A 350 -3.52 -13.73 27.11
C ASP A 350 -5.02 -13.60 26.77
N ILE A 351 -5.78 -14.59 27.25
CA ILE A 351 -7.22 -14.72 26.97
C ILE A 351 -7.99 -14.62 28.29
N PRO A 352 -8.84 -13.60 28.49
CA PRO A 352 -9.66 -13.51 29.67
C PRO A 352 -10.67 -14.67 29.74
N SER A 353 -10.87 -15.26 30.91
CA SER A 353 -11.87 -16.31 31.08
C SER A 353 -13.32 -15.80 30.90
N THR A 354 -13.53 -14.49 31.11
CA THR A 354 -14.85 -13.84 31.02
C THR A 354 -14.76 -12.42 30.48
N VAL A 355 -15.81 -12.02 29.73
CA VAL A 355 -16.06 -10.62 29.32
C VAL A 355 -17.42 -10.16 29.77
N PHE A 356 -17.60 -8.86 30.02
CA PHE A 356 -18.81 -8.32 30.67
C PHE A 356 -19.79 -7.73 29.67
N GLY A 357 -20.04 -8.10 28.57
CA GLY A 357 -20.98 -7.48 27.60
C GLY A 357 -21.40 -8.42 26.50
N PRO A 358 -22.29 -7.96 25.62
CA PRO A 358 -22.47 -8.60 24.34
C PRO A 358 -21.16 -8.51 23.58
N VAL A 359 -20.92 -9.47 22.70
CA VAL A 359 -19.71 -9.55 21.87
C VAL A 359 -20.16 -9.79 20.43
N SER A 360 -19.59 -9.06 19.50
CA SER A 360 -19.78 -9.25 18.05
C SER A 360 -18.66 -10.08 17.48
N GLU A 361 -18.91 -10.80 16.42
CA GLU A 361 -17.83 -11.44 15.65
C GLU A 361 -16.84 -10.38 15.18
N GLY A 362 -15.54 -10.62 15.38
CA GLY A 362 -14.47 -9.67 15.10
C GLY A 362 -14.07 -8.75 16.27
N ASP A 363 -14.86 -8.68 17.36
CA ASP A 363 -14.46 -7.88 18.53
C ASP A 363 -13.17 -8.43 19.15
N THR A 364 -12.24 -7.54 19.52
CA THR A 364 -11.02 -7.89 20.26
C THR A 364 -11.37 -8.40 21.66
N VAL A 365 -10.87 -9.58 22.02
CA VAL A 365 -11.17 -10.24 23.30
C VAL A 365 -9.95 -10.74 24.06
N GLY A 366 -8.77 -10.53 23.55
CA GLY A 366 -7.51 -10.93 24.16
C GLY A 366 -6.35 -10.62 23.24
N THR A 367 -5.17 -11.11 23.58
CA THR A 367 -3.98 -10.94 22.74
C THR A 367 -3.19 -12.25 22.66
N VAL A 368 -2.37 -12.36 21.62
CA VAL A 368 -1.34 -13.38 21.50
C VAL A 368 -0.01 -12.70 21.24
N THR A 369 1.02 -13.06 21.97
CA THR A 369 2.40 -12.65 21.69
C THR A 369 3.10 -13.78 20.97
N LEU A 370 3.41 -13.57 19.68
CA LEU A 370 4.18 -14.46 18.83
C LEU A 370 5.66 -14.16 19.02
N LYS A 371 6.51 -15.20 19.06
CA LYS A 371 7.96 -15.06 19.24
C LYS A 371 8.71 -15.96 18.27
N ALA A 372 9.73 -15.37 17.63
CA ALA A 372 10.66 -16.07 16.75
C ALA A 372 12.07 -15.54 16.98
N GLY A 373 12.97 -16.35 17.54
CA GLY A 373 14.30 -15.88 18.00
C GLY A 373 14.17 -14.75 19.00
N ASP A 374 14.81 -13.62 18.72
CA ASP A 374 14.80 -12.42 19.57
C ASP A 374 13.66 -11.44 19.21
N THR A 375 12.85 -11.76 18.20
CA THR A 375 11.73 -10.91 17.78
C THR A 375 10.42 -11.37 18.39
N GLU A 376 9.57 -10.40 18.76
CA GLU A 376 8.22 -10.66 19.23
C GLU A 376 7.20 -9.70 18.58
N LYS A 377 5.97 -10.20 18.42
CA LYS A 377 4.85 -9.44 17.87
C LYS A 377 3.59 -9.78 18.63
N THR A 378 2.89 -8.75 19.14
CA THR A 378 1.58 -8.94 19.80
C THR A 378 0.47 -8.67 18.80
N VAL A 379 -0.50 -9.57 18.72
CA VAL A 379 -1.65 -9.52 17.83
C VAL A 379 -2.93 -9.68 18.63
N ASP A 380 -3.97 -8.92 18.29
CA ASP A 380 -5.27 -9.03 18.92
C ASP A 380 -5.95 -10.35 18.55
N LEU A 381 -6.52 -11.02 19.53
CA LEU A 381 -7.39 -12.17 19.36
C LEU A 381 -8.83 -11.71 19.21
N VAL A 382 -9.56 -12.27 18.26
CA VAL A 382 -10.90 -11.82 17.93
C VAL A 382 -11.97 -12.89 18.21
N ALA A 383 -13.16 -12.43 18.54
CA ALA A 383 -14.31 -13.31 18.72
C ALA A 383 -14.67 -13.99 17.37
N ALA A 384 -14.77 -15.31 17.38
CA ALA A 384 -15.14 -16.10 16.19
C ALA A 384 -16.66 -16.14 15.93
N SER A 385 -17.45 -15.62 16.87
CA SER A 385 -18.92 -15.55 16.74
C SER A 385 -19.51 -14.52 17.70
N SER A 386 -20.66 -13.95 17.32
CA SER A 386 -21.38 -12.98 18.14
C SER A 386 -22.11 -13.63 19.31
N ARG A 387 -22.22 -12.91 20.44
CA ARG A 387 -23.09 -13.19 21.59
C ARG A 387 -23.85 -11.93 21.97
N GLY A 388 -25.12 -11.87 21.61
CA GLY A 388 -26.04 -10.79 21.99
C GLY A 388 -26.43 -10.84 23.47
N ILE A 389 -27.18 -9.85 23.95
CA ILE A 389 -27.70 -9.82 25.33
C ILE A 389 -28.65 -10.99 25.55
N SER A 390 -28.46 -11.74 26.64
CA SER A 390 -29.32 -12.88 26.98
C SER A 390 -30.77 -12.47 27.10
N PRO A 391 -31.71 -13.20 26.46
CA PRO A 391 -33.15 -12.96 26.61
C PRO A 391 -33.63 -12.98 28.07
N LEU A 392 -32.95 -13.72 28.95
CA LEU A 392 -33.27 -13.76 30.39
C LEU A 392 -32.95 -12.42 31.07
N ILE A 393 -31.87 -11.76 30.66
CA ILE A 393 -31.51 -10.44 31.19
C ILE A 393 -32.51 -9.38 30.71
N ILE A 394 -32.87 -9.43 29.41
CA ILE A 394 -33.88 -8.53 28.82
C ILE A 394 -35.22 -8.74 29.53
N GLY A 395 -35.64 -9.99 29.73
CA GLY A 395 -36.89 -10.34 30.42
C GLY A 395 -36.84 -9.90 31.90
N GLY A 396 -35.72 -10.08 32.59
CA GLY A 396 -35.53 -9.62 33.98
C GLY A 396 -35.62 -8.10 34.12
N ALA A 397 -34.95 -7.36 33.22
CA ALA A 397 -34.99 -5.90 33.19
C ALA A 397 -36.41 -5.38 32.90
N ALA A 398 -37.13 -6.00 31.94
CA ALA A 398 -38.52 -5.67 31.63
C ALA A 398 -39.47 -5.94 32.81
N ALA A 399 -39.26 -7.04 33.55
CA ALA A 399 -40.02 -7.37 34.75
C ALA A 399 -39.80 -6.36 35.88
N ILE A 400 -38.56 -5.91 36.08
CA ILE A 400 -38.19 -4.87 37.07
C ILE A 400 -38.89 -3.55 36.69
N VAL A 401 -38.83 -3.12 35.45
CA VAL A 401 -39.49 -1.90 34.96
C VAL A 401 -41.00 -1.98 35.13
N ALA A 402 -41.61 -3.12 34.77
CA ALA A 402 -43.03 -3.33 34.95
C ALA A 402 -43.46 -3.30 36.45
N THR A 403 -42.68 -3.91 37.33
CA THR A 403 -42.91 -3.90 38.75
C THR A 403 -42.79 -2.49 39.32
N ALA A 404 -41.77 -1.74 38.92
CA ALA A 404 -41.60 -0.34 39.32
C ALA A 404 -42.75 0.54 38.86
N ALA A 405 -43.23 0.36 37.63
CA ALA A 405 -44.38 1.07 37.08
C ALA A 405 -45.67 0.79 37.88
N VAL A 406 -45.92 -0.49 38.26
CA VAL A 406 -47.04 -0.88 39.08
C VAL A 406 -46.95 -0.24 40.49
N ILE A 407 -45.78 -0.19 41.12
CA ILE A 407 -45.57 0.45 42.39
C ILE A 407 -45.85 1.96 42.30
N ILE A 408 -45.35 2.63 41.26
CA ILE A 408 -45.57 4.08 41.05
C ILE A 408 -47.05 4.36 40.86
N LEU A 409 -47.78 3.55 40.05
CA LEU A 409 -49.20 3.69 39.83
C LEU A 409 -50.01 3.48 41.15
N LYS A 410 -49.64 2.52 41.99
CA LYS A 410 -50.25 2.31 43.31
C LYS A 410 -49.98 3.48 44.27
N MET A 411 -48.80 4.06 44.24
CA MET A 411 -48.46 5.24 45.04
C MET A 411 -49.23 6.50 44.58
N SER A 412 -49.37 6.68 43.28
CA SER A 412 -50.18 7.77 42.69
C SER A 412 -51.66 7.68 43.05
N LYS A 413 -52.26 6.47 42.99
CA LYS A 413 -53.64 6.27 43.37
C LYS A 413 -53.89 6.48 44.89
N ARG A 414 -52.90 6.25 45.76
CA ARG A 414 -53.00 6.54 47.20
C ARG A 414 -52.95 8.06 47.48
N LYS A 415 -52.25 8.86 46.69
CA LYS A 415 -52.20 10.32 46.82
C LYS A 415 -53.47 11.03 46.38
N ASN A 416 -54.28 10.42 45.52
CA ASN A 416 -55.53 11.04 45.03
C ASN A 416 -56.75 10.65 45.87
N ASN A 417 -56.61 9.86 46.94
CA ASN A 417 -57.68 9.40 47.83
C ASN A 417 -57.50 9.96 49.30
N VAL A 418 -56.73 11.01 49.46
CA VAL A 418 -56.61 11.86 50.62
C VAL A 418 -56.93 13.30 50.17
#